data_1edef569d95cf04c29096275b91844e4
#
_entry.id   1edef569d95cf04c29096275b91844e4
#
_cell.length_a   1.000
_cell.length_b   1.000
_cell.length_c   1.000
_cell.angle_alpha   90.00
_cell.angle_beta   90.00
_cell.angle_gamma   90.00
#
_symmetry.space_group_name_H-M   'P 1'
#
loop_
_entity.id
_entity.type
_entity.pdbx_description
1 polymer ?
#
loop_
_entity_poly.entity_id
_entity_poly.type
_entity_poly.pdbx_seq_one_letter_code
_entity_poly.pdbx_strand_id
1 'polypeptide(L)' 'VIACHSNDRRQQYCDAQVRRGVRLVRQESRSACVEGQTWGWDRRGIWVSNGCRAQFQVN' A
#
# COMPACT_ATOMS: atom_id res chain seq x y z
N VAL A 1 -11.72 0.79 -2.66
CA VAL A 1 -10.50 0.00 -2.86
C VAL A 1 -9.59 0.70 -3.86
N ILE A 2 -8.34 0.88 -3.49
CA ILE A 2 -7.34 1.45 -4.40
C ILE A 2 -6.16 0.50 -4.55
N ALA A 3 -5.52 0.55 -5.72
CA ALA A 3 -4.32 -0.23 -5.99
C ALA A 3 -3.09 0.65 -5.79
N CYS A 4 -2.08 0.13 -5.13
CA CYS A 4 -0.81 0.82 -4.94
C CYS A 4 0.31 -0.17 -5.20
N HIS A 5 1.22 0.18 -6.12
CA HIS A 5 2.21 -0.76 -6.63
C HIS A 5 3.61 -0.19 -6.50
N SER A 6 4.50 -0.95 -5.85
CA SER A 6 5.92 -0.65 -5.79
C SER A 6 6.59 -1.24 -7.03
N ASN A 7 6.73 -0.45 -8.08
CA ASN A 7 7.38 -0.89 -9.30
C ASN A 7 8.90 -0.74 -9.13
N ASP A 8 9.65 -1.72 -9.66
CA ASP A 8 11.12 -1.74 -9.59
C ASP A 8 11.64 -1.65 -8.15
N ARG A 9 10.87 -2.17 -7.18
CA ARG A 9 11.20 -2.18 -5.75
C ARG A 9 11.36 -0.78 -5.15
N ARG A 10 10.94 0.26 -5.85
CA ARG A 10 11.01 1.63 -5.35
C ARG A 10 9.82 1.94 -4.48
N GLN A 11 10.02 2.81 -3.51
CA GLN A 11 8.92 3.28 -2.70
C GLN A 11 7.98 4.12 -3.57
N GLN A 12 6.70 3.81 -3.49
CA GLN A 12 5.65 4.51 -4.22
C GLN A 12 4.61 4.99 -3.22
N TYR A 13 4.18 6.23 -3.39
CA TYR A 13 3.15 6.83 -2.55
C TYR A 13 1.89 7.03 -3.39
N CYS A 14 0.77 6.52 -2.88
CA CYS A 14 -0.52 6.61 -3.56
C CYS A 14 -1.46 7.50 -2.76
N ASP A 15 -1.87 8.62 -3.34
CA ASP A 15 -2.73 9.58 -2.65
C ASP A 15 -4.10 8.97 -2.35
N ALA A 16 -4.55 9.17 -1.12
CA ALA A 16 -5.88 8.75 -0.69
C ALA A 16 -6.27 9.54 0.55
N GLN A 17 -7.56 9.71 0.76
CA GLN A 17 -8.05 10.32 1.99
C GLN A 17 -8.35 9.21 3.00
N VAL A 18 -7.52 9.12 4.03
CA VAL A 18 -7.65 8.09 5.05
C VAL A 18 -8.17 8.73 6.32
N ARG A 19 -9.33 8.27 6.78
CA ARG A 19 -9.94 8.78 8.01
C ARG A 19 -9.75 7.85 9.19
N ARG A 20 -9.97 6.55 8.98
CA ARG A 20 -9.93 5.54 10.05
C ARG A 20 -8.77 4.58 9.91
N GLY A 21 -8.41 4.24 8.68
CA GLY A 21 -7.31 3.33 8.46
C GLY A 21 -7.32 2.72 7.08
N VAL A 22 -6.37 1.84 6.86
CA VAL A 22 -6.21 1.15 5.59
C VAL A 22 -6.00 -0.32 5.87
N ARG A 23 -6.66 -1.17 5.10
CA ARG A 23 -6.53 -2.61 5.21
C ARG A 23 -6.08 -3.19 3.89
N LEU A 24 -5.12 -4.10 3.94
CA LEU A 24 -4.71 -4.89 2.78
C LEU A 24 -5.84 -5.83 2.40
N VAL A 25 -6.32 -5.71 1.16
CA VAL A 25 -7.41 -6.55 0.66
C VAL A 25 -6.86 -7.71 -0.15
N ARG A 26 -5.90 -7.42 -1.03
CA ARG A 26 -5.35 -8.44 -1.91
C ARG A 26 -3.92 -8.10 -2.27
N GLN A 27 -3.00 -9.03 -2.02
CA GLN A 27 -1.62 -8.92 -2.47
C GLN A 27 -1.53 -9.42 -3.92
N GLU A 28 -0.95 -8.60 -4.79
CA GLU A 28 -0.81 -8.95 -6.20
C GLU A 28 0.64 -9.28 -6.57
N SER A 29 1.58 -8.96 -5.68
CA SER A 29 3.01 -9.19 -5.92
C SER A 29 3.46 -10.51 -5.32
N ARG A 30 4.61 -11.00 -5.79
CA ARG A 30 5.29 -12.13 -5.14
C ARG A 30 5.98 -11.69 -3.87
N SER A 31 6.39 -10.43 -3.80
CA SER A 31 6.99 -9.87 -2.61
C SER A 31 5.92 -9.67 -1.55
N ALA A 32 6.23 -10.02 -0.32
CA ALA A 32 5.28 -9.91 0.77
C ALA A 32 4.94 -8.46 1.07
N CYS A 33 3.67 -8.20 1.32
CA CYS A 33 3.20 -6.89 1.76
C CYS A 33 2.95 -6.96 3.27
N VAL A 34 3.91 -6.42 4.04
CA VAL A 34 3.87 -6.45 5.50
C VAL A 34 3.72 -5.03 6.01
N GLU A 35 2.64 -4.78 6.75
CA GLU A 35 2.37 -3.45 7.29
C GLU A 35 3.51 -2.98 8.20
N GLY A 36 3.96 -1.75 7.98
CA GLY A 36 5.07 -1.19 8.72
C GLY A 36 6.43 -1.53 8.17
N GLN A 37 6.51 -2.45 7.22
CA GLN A 37 7.78 -2.84 6.58
C GLN A 37 7.79 -2.54 5.10
N THR A 38 6.84 -3.09 4.34
CA THR A 38 6.78 -2.89 2.89
C THR A 38 5.56 -2.11 2.45
N TRP A 39 4.66 -1.79 3.36
CA TRP A 39 3.59 -0.84 3.11
C TRP A 39 3.14 -0.20 4.42
N GLY A 40 2.48 0.91 4.29
CA GLY A 40 1.90 1.61 5.41
C GLY A 40 1.00 2.73 4.91
N TRP A 41 0.49 3.53 5.84
CA TRP A 41 -0.44 4.58 5.47
C TRP A 41 -0.35 5.74 6.45
N ASP A 42 -0.86 6.88 5.98
CA ASP A 42 -1.13 8.04 6.81
C ASP A 42 -2.43 8.66 6.32
N ARG A 43 -2.77 9.84 6.85
CA ARG A 43 -4.03 10.50 6.50
C ARG A 43 -4.10 10.91 5.03
N ARG A 44 -2.98 11.00 4.35
CA ARG A 44 -2.88 11.47 2.97
C ARG A 44 -2.80 10.35 1.94
N GLY A 45 -2.48 9.15 2.37
CA GLY A 45 -2.38 8.06 1.42
C GLY A 45 -1.69 6.83 1.95
N ILE A 46 -1.25 6.02 1.01
CA ILE A 46 -0.63 4.72 1.26
C ILE A 46 0.73 4.70 0.59
N TRP A 47 1.75 4.19 1.28
CA TRP A 47 3.04 3.95 0.68
C TRP A 47 3.30 2.46 0.57
N VAL A 48 4.02 2.06 -0.48
CA VAL A 48 4.48 0.69 -0.70
C VAL A 48 5.94 0.72 -1.08
N SER A 49 6.67 -0.37 -0.78
CA SER A 49 8.09 -0.48 -1.08
C SER A 49 8.48 -1.93 -1.27
N ASN A 50 9.72 -2.15 -1.70
CA ASN A 50 10.33 -3.48 -1.85
C ASN A 50 9.52 -4.44 -2.70
N GLY A 51 8.84 -3.92 -3.72
CA GLY A 51 8.09 -4.74 -4.64
C GLY A 51 6.68 -5.11 -4.19
N CYS A 52 6.19 -4.54 -3.10
CA CYS A 52 4.80 -4.77 -2.67
C CYS A 52 3.85 -4.13 -3.69
N ARG A 53 2.97 -4.95 -4.24
CA ARG A 53 1.88 -4.51 -5.13
C ARG A 53 0.60 -5.10 -4.61
N ALA A 54 -0.38 -4.27 -4.33
CA ALA A 54 -1.57 -4.76 -3.66
C ALA A 54 -2.75 -3.82 -3.84
N GLN A 55 -3.91 -4.30 -3.46
CA GLN A 55 -5.12 -3.50 -3.35
C GLN A 55 -5.44 -3.27 -1.88
N PHE A 56 -5.88 -2.07 -1.57
CA PHE A 56 -6.13 -1.65 -0.20
C PHE A 56 -7.53 -1.07 -0.06
N GLN A 57 -8.16 -1.35 1.06
CA GLN A 57 -9.42 -0.74 1.45
C GLN A 57 -9.13 0.45 2.33
N VAL A 58 -9.57 1.62 1.90
CA VAL A 58 -9.38 2.88 2.63
C VAL A 58 -10.68 3.22 3.38
N ASN A 59 -10.54 3.52 4.65
CA ASN A 59 -11.69 3.89 5.49
C ASN A 59 -11.49 5.25 6.14
#